data_ebde09e8d6e603466d39e565b068d823
#
_entry.id   ebde09e8d6e603466d39e565b068d823
#
_cell.length_a   1.000
_cell.length_b   1.000
_cell.length_c   1.000
_cell.angle_alpha   90.00
_cell.angle_beta   90.00
_cell.angle_gamma   90.00
#
_symmetry.space_group_name_H-M   'P 1'
#
loop_
_entity.id
_entity.type
_entity.pdbx_description
1 polymer ?
#
loop_
_entity_poly.entity_id
_entity_poly.type
_entity_poly.pdbx_seq_one_letter_code
_entity_poly.pdbx_strand_id
1 'polypeptide(L)'
;MFSGEYVFLDLETTGATAGTDKITEIGLINVKDGQYQDEWQTLINPQKNIPNNIQLITGITNEMVKGAPKFSEVCNDLIKRLEGKTLVAHNVRFDYAFLKNEFKSVNIKYSPKLLCTVKLSRLLYPNERKHGLDSIIKRLQLSCGPRHRAMTDTRAIWDFAQHIQKYFEPSLIKTSIDKLLKEPSLPKGIDKELIDYIPSCPGI
;
A
#
# COMPACT_ATOMS: atom_id res chain seq x y z
N MET A 1 -19.10 -4.93 -2.83
CA MET A 1 -18.09 -5.94 -2.56
C MET A 1 -16.84 -5.63 -3.39
N PHE A 2 -15.68 -6.16 -3.05
CA PHE A 2 -14.46 -6.02 -3.82
C PHE A 2 -14.57 -6.84 -5.11
N SER A 3 -15.07 -6.24 -6.19
CA SER A 3 -15.14 -6.88 -7.52
C SER A 3 -13.95 -6.45 -8.37
N GLY A 4 -13.29 -7.39 -9.04
CA GLY A 4 -12.05 -7.17 -9.78
C GLY A 4 -10.80 -7.57 -8.99
N GLU A 5 -9.65 -7.10 -9.42
CA GLU A 5 -8.35 -7.49 -8.87
C GLU A 5 -7.77 -6.40 -7.97
N TYR A 6 -7.40 -6.80 -6.76
CA TYR A 6 -6.81 -5.94 -5.73
C TYR A 6 -5.52 -6.55 -5.22
N VAL A 7 -4.59 -5.69 -4.82
CA VAL A 7 -3.43 -6.09 -4.04
C VAL A 7 -3.41 -5.28 -2.74
N PHE A 8 -3.56 -5.96 -1.63
CA PHE A 8 -3.38 -5.41 -0.29
C PHE A 8 -1.89 -5.41 0.00
N LEU A 9 -1.36 -4.30 0.51
CA LEU A 9 0.06 -4.14 0.68
C LEU A 9 0.35 -3.25 1.89
N ASP A 10 1.47 -3.56 2.53
CA ASP A 10 2.12 -2.71 3.53
C ASP A 10 3.63 -2.76 3.33
N LEU A 11 4.32 -1.68 3.68
CA LEU A 11 5.76 -1.51 3.55
C LEU A 11 6.37 -1.10 4.89
N GLU A 12 7.52 -1.70 5.21
CA GLU A 12 8.43 -1.13 6.19
C GLU A 12 9.56 -0.37 5.48
N THR A 13 10.02 0.71 6.08
CA THR A 13 10.94 1.65 5.43
C THR A 13 12.02 2.14 6.40
N THR A 14 13.09 2.75 5.89
CA THR A 14 14.14 3.35 6.72
C THR A 14 13.74 4.69 7.34
N GLY A 15 12.55 5.20 7.02
CA GLY A 15 12.02 6.48 7.49
C GLY A 15 10.77 6.90 6.72
N ALA A 16 10.31 8.14 6.86
CA ALA A 16 9.02 8.59 6.37
C ALA A 16 9.06 9.32 5.00
N THR A 17 10.22 9.57 4.43
CA THR A 17 10.38 10.42 3.24
C THR A 17 10.77 9.58 2.02
N ALA A 18 9.82 9.26 1.15
CA ALA A 18 10.03 8.39 -0.02
C ALA A 18 11.16 8.85 -0.97
N GLY A 19 11.52 10.15 -0.97
CA GLY A 19 12.63 10.69 -1.79
C GLY A 19 14.02 10.31 -1.27
N THR A 20 14.18 10.08 0.03
CA THR A 20 15.46 9.84 0.70
C THR A 20 15.51 8.51 1.44
N ASP A 21 14.36 8.01 1.90
CA ASP A 21 14.26 6.75 2.60
C ASP A 21 13.97 5.59 1.64
N LYS A 22 14.19 4.37 2.11
CA LYS A 22 14.18 3.16 1.30
C LYS A 22 13.27 2.10 1.93
N ILE A 23 12.72 1.22 1.10
CA ILE A 23 11.95 0.06 1.54
C ILE A 23 12.90 -0.96 2.21
N THR A 24 12.46 -1.53 3.32
CA THR A 24 13.16 -2.58 4.08
C THR A 24 12.40 -3.90 4.12
N GLU A 25 11.06 -3.87 4.01
CA GLU A 25 10.21 -5.05 3.92
C GLU A 25 8.99 -4.75 3.05
N ILE A 26 8.54 -5.73 2.30
CA ILE A 26 7.30 -5.69 1.52
C ILE A 26 6.44 -6.88 1.92
N GLY A 27 5.18 -6.64 2.24
CA GLY A 27 4.15 -7.67 2.40
C GLY A 27 2.97 -7.38 1.48
N LEU A 28 2.49 -8.38 0.75
CA LEU A 28 1.31 -8.22 -0.08
C LEU A 28 0.41 -9.47 -0.09
N ILE A 29 -0.89 -9.23 -0.30
CA ILE A 29 -1.91 -10.26 -0.51
C ILE A 29 -2.66 -9.91 -1.78
N ASN A 30 -2.71 -10.84 -2.73
CA ASN A 30 -3.51 -10.73 -3.93
C ASN A 30 -4.93 -11.23 -3.67
N VAL A 31 -5.90 -10.46 -4.16
CA VAL A 31 -7.33 -10.72 -3.99
C VAL A 31 -8.03 -10.54 -5.32
N LYS A 32 -8.89 -11.49 -5.69
CA LYS A 32 -9.74 -11.41 -6.87
C LYS A 32 -11.19 -11.64 -6.48
N ASP A 33 -12.07 -10.72 -6.86
CA ASP A 33 -13.50 -10.76 -6.58
C ASP A 33 -13.84 -11.01 -5.09
N GLY A 34 -13.05 -10.39 -4.21
CA GLY A 34 -13.19 -10.53 -2.76
C GLY A 34 -12.65 -11.84 -2.18
N GLN A 35 -11.99 -12.67 -2.99
CA GLN A 35 -11.40 -13.95 -2.57
C GLN A 35 -9.87 -13.85 -2.52
N TYR A 36 -9.28 -14.33 -1.43
CA TYR A 36 -7.84 -14.52 -1.30
C TYR A 36 -7.30 -15.40 -2.42
N GLN A 37 -6.19 -15.01 -3.02
CA GLN A 37 -5.49 -15.78 -4.05
C GLN A 37 -4.15 -16.30 -3.54
N ASP A 38 -3.25 -15.39 -3.23
CA ASP A 38 -1.89 -15.68 -2.74
C ASP A 38 -1.36 -14.54 -1.88
N GLU A 39 -0.27 -14.78 -1.18
CA GLU A 39 0.51 -13.76 -0.49
C GLU A 39 1.99 -13.89 -0.82
N TRP A 40 2.71 -12.78 -0.70
CA TRP A 40 4.13 -12.71 -0.91
C TRP A 40 4.77 -11.70 0.01
N GLN A 41 5.93 -12.04 0.55
CA GLN A 41 6.70 -11.14 1.40
C GLN A 41 8.19 -11.28 1.15
N THR A 42 8.93 -10.20 1.37
CA THR A 42 10.40 -10.23 1.34
C THR A 42 10.98 -9.07 2.14
N LEU A 43 12.12 -9.32 2.79
CA LEU A 43 13.00 -8.24 3.23
C LEU A 43 13.70 -7.65 2.01
N ILE A 44 14.02 -6.35 2.08
CA ILE A 44 14.76 -5.63 1.04
C ILE A 44 16.02 -5.03 1.66
N ASN A 45 17.15 -5.21 1.02
CA ASN A 45 18.37 -4.49 1.37
C ASN A 45 18.25 -3.03 0.89
N PRO A 46 18.09 -2.06 1.80
CA PRO A 46 17.87 -0.66 1.44
C PRO A 46 19.16 0.02 0.95
N GLN A 47 20.30 -0.65 0.99
CA GLN A 47 21.64 -0.14 0.66
C GLN A 47 22.02 1.13 1.48
N LYS A 48 21.41 1.29 2.63
CA LYS A 48 21.70 2.33 3.63
C LYS A 48 21.36 1.82 5.02
N ASN A 49 21.92 2.45 6.04
CA ASN A 49 21.62 2.08 7.42
C ASN A 49 20.18 2.41 7.79
N ILE A 50 19.54 1.48 8.49
CA ILE A 50 18.23 1.69 9.12
C ILE A 50 18.50 2.41 10.45
N PRO A 51 17.92 3.60 10.68
CA PRO A 51 18.08 4.34 11.95
C PRO A 51 17.62 3.50 13.16
N ASN A 52 18.29 3.65 14.30
CA ASN A 52 17.99 2.84 15.49
C ASN A 52 16.54 2.93 15.95
N ASN A 53 15.93 4.12 15.89
CA ASN A 53 14.53 4.32 16.24
C ASN A 53 13.59 3.54 15.30
N ILE A 54 13.93 3.41 14.02
CA ILE A 54 13.15 2.61 13.06
C ILE A 54 13.33 1.12 13.34
N GLN A 55 14.56 0.67 13.63
CA GLN A 55 14.81 -0.73 14.03
C GLN A 55 14.02 -1.11 15.29
N LEU A 56 13.89 -0.19 16.25
CA LEU A 56 13.09 -0.42 17.46
C LEU A 56 11.59 -0.52 17.18
N ILE A 57 11.08 0.23 16.20
CA ILE A 57 9.65 0.20 15.82
C ILE A 57 9.32 -1.05 15.01
N THR A 58 10.13 -1.35 13.98
CA THR A 58 9.82 -2.42 13.01
C THR A 58 10.37 -3.78 13.40
N GLY A 59 11.36 -3.79 14.31
CA GLY A 59 12.13 -4.99 14.63
C GLY A 59 13.08 -5.44 13.50
N ILE A 60 13.18 -4.68 12.39
CA ILE A 60 14.05 -4.99 11.27
C ILE A 60 15.41 -4.34 11.51
N THR A 61 16.45 -5.16 11.67
CA THR A 61 17.82 -4.70 11.93
C THR A 61 18.63 -4.60 10.63
N ASN A 62 19.72 -3.82 10.69
CA ASN A 62 20.67 -3.76 9.58
C ASN A 62 21.26 -5.13 9.21
N GLU A 63 21.43 -6.00 10.19
CA GLU A 63 21.97 -7.36 9.96
C GLU A 63 20.94 -8.23 9.20
N MET A 64 19.65 -8.11 9.52
CA MET A 64 18.58 -8.86 8.84
C MET A 64 18.51 -8.53 7.34
N VAL A 65 18.70 -7.27 6.97
CA VAL A 65 18.59 -6.83 5.57
C VAL A 65 19.88 -6.93 4.78
N LYS A 66 21.01 -7.19 5.43
CA LYS A 66 22.35 -7.25 4.78
C LYS A 66 22.42 -8.31 3.66
N GLY A 67 21.85 -9.48 3.90
CA GLY A 67 21.75 -10.57 2.93
C GLY A 67 20.47 -10.60 2.10
N ALA A 68 19.56 -9.66 2.33
CA ALA A 68 18.31 -9.58 1.56
C ALA A 68 18.55 -9.05 0.14
N PRO A 69 17.68 -9.37 -0.83
CA PRO A 69 17.78 -8.85 -2.18
C PRO A 69 17.58 -7.31 -2.18
N LYS A 70 18.22 -6.64 -3.13
CA LYS A 70 17.96 -5.22 -3.43
C LYS A 70 16.61 -5.09 -4.14
N PHE A 71 16.01 -3.89 -4.11
CA PHE A 71 14.76 -3.65 -4.84
C PHE A 71 14.87 -3.98 -6.34
N SER A 72 16.01 -3.66 -6.97
CA SER A 72 16.27 -3.95 -8.38
C SER A 72 16.27 -5.46 -8.72
N GLU A 73 16.51 -6.32 -7.74
CA GLU A 73 16.54 -7.78 -7.94
C GLU A 73 15.13 -8.39 -7.83
N VAL A 74 14.21 -7.75 -7.12
CA VAL A 74 12.82 -8.23 -6.96
C VAL A 74 11.80 -7.46 -7.79
N CYS A 75 12.17 -6.32 -8.37
CA CYS A 75 11.24 -5.39 -9.04
C CYS A 75 10.43 -6.04 -10.16
N ASN A 76 11.00 -6.96 -10.92
CA ASN A 76 10.32 -7.66 -12.03
C ASN A 76 9.28 -8.67 -11.53
N ASP A 77 9.52 -9.35 -10.41
CA ASP A 77 8.52 -10.23 -9.79
C ASP A 77 7.43 -9.39 -9.10
N LEU A 78 7.84 -8.34 -8.39
CA LEU A 78 6.91 -7.44 -7.71
C LEU A 78 5.95 -6.76 -8.69
N ILE A 79 6.44 -6.21 -9.82
CA ILE A 79 5.56 -5.53 -10.77
C ILE A 79 4.51 -6.47 -11.37
N LYS A 80 4.87 -7.72 -11.68
CA LYS A 80 3.91 -8.74 -12.16
C LYS A 80 2.79 -9.03 -11.15
N ARG A 81 3.10 -8.95 -9.84
CA ARG A 81 2.12 -9.13 -8.77
C ARG A 81 1.20 -7.92 -8.60
N LEU A 82 1.67 -6.73 -8.98
CA LEU A 82 0.97 -5.45 -8.80
C LEU A 82 0.21 -4.97 -10.03
N GLU A 83 0.69 -5.32 -11.24
CA GLU A 83 0.19 -4.76 -12.49
C GLU A 83 -1.29 -5.11 -12.73
N GLY A 84 -2.05 -4.13 -13.24
CA GLY A 84 -3.48 -4.28 -13.53
C GLY A 84 -4.39 -4.25 -12.30
N LYS A 85 -3.86 -4.27 -11.09
CA LYS A 85 -4.62 -4.36 -9.84
C LYS A 85 -4.79 -3.00 -9.16
N THR A 86 -5.86 -2.87 -8.39
CA THR A 86 -6.03 -1.73 -7.47
C THR A 86 -5.15 -1.93 -6.23
N LEU A 87 -4.24 -1.00 -5.95
CA LEU A 87 -3.41 -1.00 -4.76
C LEU A 87 -4.22 -0.56 -3.53
N VAL A 88 -4.26 -1.42 -2.52
CA VAL A 88 -4.94 -1.18 -1.24
C VAL A 88 -3.93 -1.13 -0.11
N ALA A 89 -3.88 -0.04 0.64
CA ALA A 89 -3.03 0.07 1.82
C ALA A 89 -3.65 0.96 2.90
N HIS A 90 -3.08 0.91 4.10
CA HIS A 90 -3.52 1.75 5.21
C HIS A 90 -2.72 3.06 5.21
N ASN A 91 -3.31 4.13 4.64
CA ASN A 91 -2.65 5.37 4.20
C ASN A 91 -1.87 5.19 2.89
N VAL A 92 -2.51 4.60 1.90
CA VAL A 92 -1.96 4.16 0.61
C VAL A 92 -1.03 5.16 -0.11
N ARG A 93 -1.15 6.46 0.16
CA ARG A 93 -0.24 7.47 -0.45
C ARG A 93 1.19 7.33 0.03
N PHE A 94 1.39 6.86 1.26
CA PHE A 94 2.71 6.59 1.81
C PHE A 94 3.37 5.44 1.02
N ASP A 95 2.74 4.28 1.01
CA ASP A 95 3.26 3.08 0.33
C ASP A 95 3.46 3.31 -1.16
N TYR A 96 2.49 3.94 -1.80
CA TYR A 96 2.57 4.26 -3.22
C TYR A 96 3.74 5.21 -3.54
N ALA A 97 4.02 6.20 -2.69
CA ALA A 97 5.15 7.11 -2.91
C ALA A 97 6.50 6.37 -2.91
N PHE A 98 6.68 5.42 -1.98
CA PHE A 98 7.87 4.57 -1.94
C PHE A 98 7.97 3.65 -3.16
N LEU A 99 6.90 2.91 -3.46
CA LEU A 99 6.87 2.04 -4.65
C LEU A 99 7.15 2.82 -5.93
N LYS A 100 6.52 3.99 -6.11
CA LYS A 100 6.71 4.84 -7.28
C LYS A 100 8.18 5.27 -7.43
N ASN A 101 8.83 5.66 -6.33
CA ASN A 101 10.23 6.06 -6.35
C ASN A 101 11.17 4.88 -6.63
N GLU A 102 10.96 3.75 -5.98
CA GLU A 102 11.80 2.56 -6.21
C GLU A 102 11.65 2.04 -7.65
N PHE A 103 10.41 1.94 -8.16
CA PHE A 103 10.19 1.55 -9.56
C PHE A 103 10.78 2.56 -10.55
N LYS A 104 10.68 3.87 -10.27
CA LYS A 104 11.31 4.92 -11.10
C LYS A 104 12.83 4.73 -11.15
N SER A 105 13.47 4.34 -10.05
CA SER A 105 14.93 4.12 -9.99
C SER A 105 15.42 2.98 -10.89
N VAL A 106 14.53 2.07 -11.25
CA VAL A 106 14.78 0.93 -12.18
C VAL A 106 14.05 1.09 -13.52
N ASN A 107 13.65 2.32 -13.88
CA ASN A 107 12.97 2.68 -15.13
C ASN A 107 11.63 1.96 -15.36
N ILE A 108 10.92 1.56 -14.32
CA ILE A 108 9.56 0.99 -14.39
C ILE A 108 8.54 2.06 -14.05
N LYS A 109 7.53 2.25 -14.92
CA LYS A 109 6.38 3.13 -14.63
C LYS A 109 5.30 2.32 -13.90
N TYR A 110 4.92 2.75 -12.70
CA TYR A 110 3.84 2.15 -11.92
C TYR A 110 2.81 3.21 -11.52
N SER A 111 1.57 3.04 -11.97
CA SER A 111 0.48 4.01 -11.76
C SER A 111 -0.86 3.30 -11.58
N PRO A 112 -1.09 2.64 -10.43
CA PRO A 112 -2.33 1.90 -10.15
C PRO A 112 -3.46 2.83 -9.69
N LYS A 113 -4.69 2.30 -9.67
CA LYS A 113 -5.74 2.87 -8.83
C LYS A 113 -5.38 2.67 -7.36
N LEU A 114 -5.72 3.65 -6.51
CA LEU A 114 -5.36 3.66 -5.09
C LEU A 114 -6.60 3.62 -4.21
N LEU A 115 -6.72 2.61 -3.35
CA LEU A 115 -7.76 2.49 -2.34
C LEU A 115 -7.16 2.62 -0.94
N CYS A 116 -7.55 3.67 -0.22
CA CYS A 116 -7.06 3.94 1.13
C CYS A 116 -8.02 3.40 2.18
N THR A 117 -7.59 2.42 3.00
CA THR A 117 -8.44 1.83 4.03
C THR A 117 -8.71 2.77 5.21
N VAL A 118 -7.84 3.76 5.49
CA VAL A 118 -8.16 4.84 6.44
C VAL A 118 -9.39 5.62 5.97
N LYS A 119 -9.44 6.00 4.68
CA LYS A 119 -10.57 6.73 4.12
C LYS A 119 -11.83 5.86 4.06
N LEU A 120 -11.68 4.58 3.71
CA LEU A 120 -12.78 3.62 3.70
C LEU A 120 -13.36 3.44 5.09
N SER A 121 -12.51 3.29 6.11
CA SER A 121 -12.94 3.22 7.51
C SER A 121 -13.70 4.47 7.95
N ARG A 122 -13.27 5.67 7.51
CA ARG A 122 -14.00 6.92 7.82
C ARG A 122 -15.39 6.99 7.20
N LEU A 123 -15.57 6.41 6.02
CA LEU A 123 -16.88 6.37 5.36
C LEU A 123 -17.83 5.36 6.02
N LEU A 124 -17.31 4.21 6.43
CA LEU A 124 -18.11 3.12 6.99
C LEU A 124 -18.37 3.26 8.51
N TYR A 125 -17.49 3.97 9.21
CA TYR A 125 -17.58 4.20 10.66
C TYR A 125 -17.51 5.70 10.99
N PRO A 126 -18.47 6.52 10.52
CA PRO A 126 -18.37 7.99 10.62
C PRO A 126 -18.38 8.52 12.05
N ASN A 127 -18.92 7.76 13.01
CA ASN A 127 -18.98 8.13 14.42
C ASN A 127 -17.68 7.84 15.19
N GLU A 128 -16.75 7.11 14.57
CA GLU A 128 -15.46 6.80 15.19
C GLU A 128 -14.48 7.96 15.04
N ARG A 129 -13.70 8.21 16.09
CA ARG A 129 -12.70 9.30 16.08
C ARG A 129 -11.34 8.87 15.53
N LYS A 130 -11.00 7.58 15.67
CA LYS A 130 -9.68 7.04 15.32
C LYS A 130 -9.81 5.98 14.22
N HIS A 131 -9.00 6.12 13.18
CA HIS A 131 -9.00 5.24 12.02
C HIS A 131 -7.59 4.73 11.66
N GLY A 132 -6.62 4.86 12.56
CA GLY A 132 -5.32 4.18 12.44
C GLY A 132 -5.48 2.67 12.58
N LEU A 133 -4.54 1.91 12.02
CA LEU A 133 -4.66 0.44 11.94
C LEU A 133 -4.82 -0.19 13.32
N ASP A 134 -4.06 0.26 14.33
CA ASP A 134 -4.21 -0.22 15.72
C ASP A 134 -5.61 0.00 16.29
N SER A 135 -6.21 1.16 15.95
CA SER A 135 -7.56 1.48 16.41
C SER A 135 -8.62 0.60 15.75
N ILE A 136 -8.41 0.25 14.47
CA ILE A 136 -9.28 -0.67 13.73
C ILE A 136 -9.14 -2.09 14.28
N ILE A 137 -7.92 -2.58 14.44
CA ILE A 137 -7.62 -3.91 15.00
C ILE A 137 -8.29 -4.06 16.36
N LYS A 138 -8.07 -3.10 17.27
CA LYS A 138 -8.65 -3.13 18.61
C LYS A 138 -10.18 -3.08 18.59
N ARG A 139 -10.77 -2.17 17.81
CA ARG A 139 -12.22 -1.98 17.73
C ARG A 139 -12.94 -3.19 17.17
N LEU A 140 -12.39 -3.79 16.13
CA LEU A 140 -13.00 -4.93 15.43
C LEU A 140 -12.51 -6.29 15.94
N GLN A 141 -11.64 -6.29 16.96
CA GLN A 141 -11.04 -7.50 17.53
C GLN A 141 -10.39 -8.40 16.47
N LEU A 142 -9.70 -7.77 15.51
CA LEU A 142 -9.02 -8.53 14.47
C LEU A 142 -7.82 -9.28 15.04
N SER A 143 -7.57 -10.49 14.55
CA SER A 143 -6.36 -11.23 14.89
C SER A 143 -5.14 -10.50 14.31
N CYS A 144 -4.15 -10.21 15.13
CA CYS A 144 -2.95 -9.55 14.68
C CYS A 144 -1.72 -10.07 15.42
N GLY A 145 -0.69 -10.41 14.67
CA GLY A 145 0.64 -10.72 15.22
C GLY A 145 1.40 -9.44 15.62
N PRO A 146 2.73 -9.52 15.75
CA PRO A 146 3.55 -8.35 16.04
C PRO A 146 3.33 -7.25 14.99
N ARG A 147 2.97 -6.04 15.46
CA ARG A 147 2.78 -4.86 14.61
C ARG A 147 4.11 -4.38 14.03
N HIS A 148 4.02 -3.56 12.97
CA HIS A 148 5.18 -3.03 12.25
C HIS A 148 6.03 -4.12 11.61
N ARG A 149 5.36 -5.09 11.02
CA ARG A 149 5.90 -6.07 10.09
C ARG A 149 4.96 -6.10 8.89
N ALA A 150 5.51 -5.88 7.70
CA ALA A 150 4.75 -5.63 6.50
C ALA A 150 3.66 -6.70 6.24
N MET A 151 3.96 -7.99 6.37
CA MET A 151 2.94 -9.03 6.17
C MET A 151 1.89 -9.06 7.27
N THR A 152 2.28 -8.81 8.53
CA THR A 152 1.32 -8.76 9.65
C THR A 152 0.31 -7.63 9.44
N ASP A 153 0.79 -6.46 9.04
CA ASP A 153 -0.04 -5.30 8.82
C ASP A 153 -0.89 -5.44 7.56
N THR A 154 -0.35 -6.04 6.50
CA THR A 154 -1.12 -6.42 5.29
C THR A 154 -2.27 -7.38 5.63
N ARG A 155 -2.04 -8.40 6.45
CA ARG A 155 -3.09 -9.32 6.91
C ARG A 155 -4.16 -8.59 7.71
N ALA A 156 -3.79 -7.68 8.61
CA ALA A 156 -4.75 -6.88 9.37
C ALA A 156 -5.61 -5.97 8.45
N ILE A 157 -5.01 -5.42 7.38
CA ILE A 157 -5.74 -4.64 6.36
C ILE A 157 -6.71 -5.55 5.60
N TRP A 158 -6.32 -6.77 5.26
CA TRP A 158 -7.18 -7.75 4.60
C TRP A 158 -8.30 -8.22 5.53
N ASP A 159 -8.02 -8.52 6.80
CA ASP A 159 -9.02 -8.90 7.80
C ASP A 159 -10.06 -7.79 8.01
N PHE A 160 -9.63 -6.52 7.98
CA PHE A 160 -10.56 -5.39 7.94
C PHE A 160 -11.47 -5.44 6.70
N ALA A 161 -10.92 -5.74 5.53
CA ALA A 161 -11.72 -5.85 4.31
C ALA A 161 -12.71 -7.02 4.37
N GLN A 162 -12.33 -8.15 4.94
CA GLN A 162 -13.22 -9.29 5.18
C GLN A 162 -14.31 -8.95 6.21
N HIS A 163 -13.93 -8.25 7.29
CA HIS A 163 -14.89 -7.80 8.30
C HIS A 163 -15.97 -6.90 7.69
N ILE A 164 -15.61 -5.90 6.91
CA ILE A 164 -16.63 -5.04 6.29
C ILE A 164 -17.50 -5.80 5.30
N GLN A 165 -16.98 -6.77 4.56
CA GLN A 165 -17.77 -7.62 3.67
C GLN A 165 -18.80 -8.47 4.42
N LYS A 166 -18.51 -8.85 5.67
CA LYS A 166 -19.40 -9.65 6.50
C LYS A 166 -20.50 -8.83 7.18
N TYR A 167 -20.20 -7.59 7.56
CA TYR A 167 -21.08 -6.80 8.46
C TYR A 167 -21.73 -5.59 7.80
N PHE A 168 -21.38 -5.22 6.58
CA PHE A 168 -21.97 -4.10 5.86
C PHE A 168 -22.67 -4.55 4.60
N GLU A 169 -23.73 -3.82 4.23
CA GLU A 169 -24.44 -4.04 2.98
C GLU A 169 -23.50 -3.91 1.77
N PRO A 170 -23.53 -4.84 0.81
CA PRO A 170 -22.66 -4.83 -0.37
C PRO A 170 -22.74 -3.53 -1.19
N SER A 171 -23.94 -2.92 -1.27
CA SER A 171 -24.17 -1.66 -1.97
C SER A 171 -23.44 -0.49 -1.32
N LEU A 172 -23.41 -0.44 0.03
CA LEU A 172 -22.71 0.60 0.78
C LEU A 172 -21.19 0.48 0.60
N ILE A 173 -20.65 -0.75 0.68
CA ILE A 173 -19.22 -1.01 0.45
C ILE A 173 -18.85 -0.57 -0.97
N LYS A 174 -19.61 -1.01 -1.98
CA LYS A 174 -19.37 -0.67 -3.38
C LYS A 174 -19.38 0.83 -3.59
N THR A 175 -20.42 1.53 -3.13
CA THR A 175 -20.54 2.99 -3.26
C THR A 175 -19.37 3.70 -2.58
N SER A 176 -18.94 3.22 -1.41
CA SER A 176 -17.81 3.79 -0.68
C SER A 176 -16.48 3.60 -1.44
N ILE A 177 -16.24 2.42 -1.99
CA ILE A 177 -15.06 2.13 -2.82
C ILE A 177 -15.09 2.97 -4.09
N ASP A 178 -16.20 2.98 -4.83
CA ASP A 178 -16.35 3.77 -6.06
C ASP A 178 -16.10 5.26 -5.81
N LYS A 179 -16.56 5.79 -4.67
CA LYS A 179 -16.29 7.17 -4.26
C LYS A 179 -14.81 7.45 -4.06
N LEU A 180 -14.07 6.49 -3.49
CA LEU A 180 -12.62 6.63 -3.21
C LEU A 180 -11.76 6.41 -4.45
N LEU A 181 -12.23 5.59 -5.40
CA LEU A 181 -11.53 5.29 -6.66
C LEU A 181 -11.82 6.30 -7.78
N LYS A 182 -12.80 7.19 -7.60
CA LYS A 182 -13.02 8.30 -8.55
C LYS A 182 -11.77 9.16 -8.59
N GLU A 183 -11.24 9.35 -9.79
CA GLU A 183 -10.22 10.36 -10.03
C GLU A 183 -10.77 11.73 -9.55
N PRO A 184 -9.93 12.56 -8.90
CA PRO A 184 -10.33 13.94 -8.63
C PRO A 184 -10.79 14.55 -9.96
N SER A 185 -11.98 15.13 -10.02
CA SER A 185 -12.39 15.90 -11.18
C SER A 185 -11.35 16.97 -11.43
N LEU A 186 -10.80 17.00 -12.63
CA LEU A 186 -9.91 18.08 -13.04
C LEU A 186 -10.61 19.41 -12.80
N PRO A 187 -9.90 20.43 -12.29
CA PRO A 187 -10.45 21.79 -12.23
C PRO A 187 -11.01 22.16 -13.60
N LYS A 188 -12.20 22.77 -13.63
CA LYS A 188 -12.85 23.22 -14.89
C LYS A 188 -11.84 24.05 -15.70
N GLY A 189 -11.53 23.61 -16.91
CA GLY A 189 -10.60 24.30 -17.82
C GLY A 189 -9.21 23.70 -17.99
N ILE A 190 -8.90 22.57 -17.34
CA ILE A 190 -7.66 21.84 -17.57
C ILE A 190 -7.98 20.61 -18.44
N ASP A 191 -7.42 20.57 -19.62
CA ASP A 191 -7.58 19.44 -20.54
C ASP A 191 -6.75 18.25 -20.08
N LYS A 192 -7.35 17.04 -20.06
CA LYS A 192 -6.70 15.82 -19.61
C LYS A 192 -5.45 15.47 -20.43
N GLU A 193 -5.46 15.84 -21.71
CA GLU A 193 -4.33 15.63 -22.63
C GLU A 193 -3.10 16.50 -22.28
N LEU A 194 -3.30 17.63 -21.61
CA LEU A 194 -2.19 18.51 -21.16
C LEU A 194 -1.42 17.97 -19.95
N ILE A 195 -2.01 17.06 -19.16
CA ILE A 195 -1.37 16.47 -17.97
C ILE A 195 -0.50 15.27 -18.35
N ASP A 196 -0.84 14.56 -19.40
CA ASP A 196 -0.04 13.45 -19.94
C ASP A 196 1.17 13.93 -20.76
N TYR A 197 1.19 15.24 -21.12
CA TYR A 197 2.29 15.87 -21.81
C TYR A 197 3.20 16.65 -20.82
N ILE A 198 3.89 15.93 -19.93
CA ILE A 198 5.13 16.44 -19.34
C ILE A 198 6.26 15.84 -20.19
N PRO A 199 6.90 16.62 -21.07
CA PRO A 199 8.03 16.11 -21.82
C PRO A 199 9.08 15.66 -20.82
N SER A 200 9.61 14.44 -21.01
CA SER A 200 10.87 14.04 -20.43
C SER A 200 11.89 15.13 -20.73
N CYS A 201 12.31 15.88 -19.69
CA CYS A 201 13.43 16.79 -19.86
C CYS A 201 14.63 16.02 -20.40
N PRO A 202 15.19 16.37 -21.56
CA PRO A 202 16.48 15.86 -21.95
C PRO A 202 17.52 16.46 -21.00
N GLY A 203 18.46 15.68 -20.60
CA GLY A 203 19.47 15.84 -19.58
C GLY A 203 20.10 17.23 -19.41
N ILE A 204 20.42 17.51 -18.16
CA ILE A 204 21.66 18.20 -17.76
C ILE A 204 22.33 17.31 -16.73
#